data_e0cec544e43ceba322dcf9f63b9cd578
#
_entry.id   e0cec544e43ceba322dcf9f63b9cd578
#
_cell.length_a   1.000
_cell.length_b   1.000
_cell.length_c   1.000
_cell.angle_alpha   90.00
_cell.angle_beta   90.00
_cell.angle_gamma   90.00
#
_symmetry.space_group_name_H-M   'P 1'
#
loop_
_entity.id
_entity.type
_entity.pdbx_description
1 polymer ?
#
loop_
_entity_poly.entity_id
_entity_poly.type
_entity_poly.pdbx_seq_one_letter_code
_entity_poly.pdbx_strand_id
1 'polypeptide(L)'
;MTVKTIITEPNKLLRQVSKPVDQVGKEEQKLMDDMLETMYAAPGIGLAAIQIGVPKRIIVMDISKEEGKKEPRYFINPIIKNKDSLKATYEEGCLSVPDQFAEIDRPSKCEVEYLDYNGNKQIL
;
A
#
# COMPACT_ATOMS: atom_id res chain seq x y z
N MET A 1 3.31 -10.99 14.41
CA MET A 1 2.67 -9.86 13.70
C MET A 1 1.94 -8.98 14.70
N THR A 2 1.94 -7.68 14.49
CA THR A 2 1.35 -6.71 15.41
C THR A 2 0.47 -5.74 14.63
N VAL A 3 -0.73 -5.48 15.14
CA VAL A 3 -1.62 -4.47 14.57
C VAL A 3 -1.13 -3.09 15.03
N LYS A 4 -0.89 -2.19 14.09
CA LYS A 4 -0.45 -0.81 14.34
C LYS A 4 -1.63 0.16 14.24
N THR A 5 -1.47 1.33 14.82
CA THR A 5 -2.46 2.39 14.72
C THR A 5 -2.34 3.08 13.37
N ILE A 6 -3.45 3.15 12.63
CA ILE A 6 -3.52 3.91 11.38
C ILE A 6 -3.66 5.39 11.72
N ILE A 7 -2.73 6.22 11.22
CA ILE A 7 -2.81 7.67 11.42
C ILE A 7 -3.81 8.29 10.42
N THR A 8 -4.51 9.30 10.88
CA THR A 8 -5.55 9.97 10.09
C THR A 8 -5.23 11.46 9.91
N GLU A 9 -5.82 12.08 8.89
CA GLU A 9 -5.76 13.53 8.73
C GLU A 9 -6.33 14.22 10.00
N PRO A 10 -5.71 15.32 10.45
CA PRO A 10 -4.66 16.12 9.82
C PRO A 10 -3.22 15.83 10.28
N ASN A 11 -2.86 14.57 10.54
CA ASN A 11 -1.51 14.24 10.97
C ASN A 11 -0.49 14.62 9.89
N LYS A 12 0.53 15.40 10.25
CA LYS A 12 1.53 15.93 9.33
C LYS A 12 2.39 14.84 8.67
N LEU A 13 2.56 13.68 9.31
CA LEU A 13 3.32 12.57 8.74
C LEU A 13 2.75 12.11 7.41
N LEU A 14 1.44 12.18 7.22
CA LEU A 14 0.78 11.78 5.97
C LEU A 14 1.21 12.63 4.77
N ARG A 15 1.80 13.79 5.01
CA ARG A 15 2.25 14.71 3.97
C ARG A 15 3.74 14.60 3.67
N GLN A 16 4.47 13.80 4.42
CA GLN A 16 5.88 13.58 4.17
C GLN A 16 6.09 12.71 2.94
N VAL A 17 7.18 12.98 2.21
CA VAL A 17 7.61 12.12 1.11
C VAL A 17 8.32 10.92 1.71
N SER A 18 7.83 9.72 1.41
CA SER A 18 8.44 8.49 1.89
C SER A 18 9.79 8.23 1.24
N LYS A 19 10.73 7.70 2.03
CA LYS A 19 12.09 7.42 1.59
C LYS A 19 12.18 6.03 0.97
N PRO A 20 13.02 5.85 -0.08
CA PRO A 20 13.28 4.52 -0.62
C PRO A 20 13.89 3.59 0.43
N VAL A 21 13.61 2.30 0.29
CA VAL A 21 14.23 1.26 1.10
C VAL A 21 15.51 0.80 0.40
N ASP A 22 16.64 0.84 1.10
CA ASP A 22 17.93 0.46 0.52
C ASP A 22 18.06 -1.05 0.33
N GLN A 23 17.55 -1.80 1.30
CA GLN A 23 17.68 -3.25 1.31
C GLN A 23 16.50 -3.87 2.05
N VAL A 24 15.98 -4.99 1.52
CA VAL A 24 14.90 -5.73 2.19
C VAL A 24 15.52 -6.75 3.13
N GLY A 25 15.43 -6.49 4.43
CA GLY A 25 15.91 -7.37 5.49
C GLY A 25 14.77 -7.80 6.41
N LYS A 26 15.15 -8.38 7.57
CA LYS A 26 14.17 -8.86 8.56
C LYS A 26 13.30 -7.74 9.13
N GLU A 27 13.85 -6.54 9.30
CA GLU A 27 13.10 -5.37 9.78
C GLU A 27 11.98 -5.00 8.81
N GLU A 28 12.29 -4.95 7.53
CA GLU A 28 11.32 -4.60 6.49
C GLU A 28 10.27 -5.69 6.36
N GLN A 29 10.65 -6.96 6.45
CA GLN A 29 9.72 -8.07 6.42
C GLN A 29 8.77 -8.05 7.62
N LYS A 30 9.30 -7.77 8.82
CA LYS A 30 8.46 -7.61 10.01
C LYS A 30 7.49 -6.44 9.87
N LEU A 31 7.98 -5.32 9.33
CA LEU A 31 7.13 -4.15 9.08
C LEU A 31 5.99 -4.50 8.12
N MET A 32 6.29 -5.21 7.03
CA MET A 32 5.26 -5.64 6.08
C MET A 32 4.25 -6.60 6.70
N ASP A 33 4.70 -7.51 7.55
CA ASP A 33 3.81 -8.42 8.27
C ASP A 33 2.87 -7.64 9.20
N ASP A 34 3.39 -6.67 9.93
CA ASP A 34 2.60 -5.79 10.81
C ASP A 34 1.61 -4.94 10.01
N MET A 35 2.04 -4.41 8.86
CA MET A 35 1.18 -3.64 7.96
C MET A 35 0.03 -4.48 7.44
N LEU A 36 0.31 -5.71 7.02
CA LEU A 36 -0.70 -6.61 6.48
C LEU A 36 -1.75 -6.96 7.54
N GLU A 37 -1.32 -7.26 8.75
CA GLU A 37 -2.23 -7.54 9.86
C GLU A 37 -3.08 -6.32 10.21
N THR A 38 -2.49 -5.12 10.22
CA THR A 38 -3.19 -3.86 10.44
C THR A 38 -4.25 -3.62 9.37
N MET A 39 -3.90 -3.86 8.11
CA MET A 39 -4.81 -3.72 6.98
C MET A 39 -6.02 -4.63 7.11
N TYR A 40 -5.82 -5.91 7.44
CA TYR A 40 -6.92 -6.86 7.62
C TYR A 40 -7.82 -6.48 8.79
N ALA A 41 -7.24 -5.95 9.88
CA ALA A 41 -8.01 -5.55 11.06
C ALA A 41 -8.85 -4.29 10.82
N ALA A 42 -8.47 -3.43 9.91
CA ALA A 42 -9.11 -2.12 9.67
C ALA A 42 -10.57 -2.13 9.14
N PRO A 43 -11.15 -3.09 8.35
CA PRO A 43 -10.54 -3.88 7.30
C PRO A 43 -10.32 -3.08 6.02
N GLY A 44 -9.22 -3.32 5.34
CA GLY A 44 -8.87 -2.65 4.11
C GLY A 44 -8.26 -3.61 3.10
N ILE A 45 -8.04 -3.12 1.87
CA ILE A 45 -7.44 -3.91 0.78
C ILE A 45 -6.03 -3.45 0.43
N GLY A 46 -5.60 -2.33 0.99
CA GLY A 46 -4.26 -1.79 0.78
C GLY A 46 -3.84 -0.89 1.94
N LEU A 47 -2.53 -0.80 2.16
CA LEU A 47 -1.97 0.07 3.19
C LEU A 47 -0.54 0.44 2.83
N ALA A 48 -0.22 1.74 2.94
CA ALA A 48 1.14 2.25 2.80
C ALA A 48 1.78 2.44 4.19
N ALA A 49 3.10 2.25 4.27
CA ALA A 49 3.82 2.35 5.54
C ALA A 49 3.64 3.69 6.24
N ILE A 50 3.55 4.79 5.48
CA ILE A 50 3.33 6.12 6.06
C ILE A 50 2.01 6.21 6.85
N GLN A 51 1.01 5.41 6.51
CA GLN A 51 -0.29 5.41 7.21
C GLN A 51 -0.20 4.84 8.63
N ILE A 52 0.89 4.17 8.97
CA ILE A 52 1.19 3.73 10.34
C ILE A 52 2.39 4.49 10.93
N GLY A 53 2.73 5.64 10.35
CA GLY A 53 3.76 6.52 10.87
C GLY A 53 5.18 6.18 10.43
N VAL A 54 5.36 5.33 9.43
CA VAL A 54 6.68 4.94 8.92
C VAL A 54 6.86 5.49 7.50
N PRO A 55 7.65 6.56 7.29
CA PRO A 55 7.80 7.19 5.98
C PRO A 55 8.80 6.43 5.09
N LYS A 56 8.46 5.18 4.78
CA LYS A 56 9.22 4.31 3.86
C LYS A 56 8.35 3.93 2.67
N ARG A 57 8.96 3.71 1.51
CA ARG A 57 8.26 3.35 0.28
C ARG A 57 7.92 1.86 0.28
N ILE A 58 6.94 1.49 1.09
CA ILE A 58 6.43 0.12 1.21
C ILE A 58 4.90 0.16 1.18
N ILE A 59 4.30 -0.69 0.38
CA ILE A 59 2.85 -0.86 0.27
C ILE A 59 2.53 -2.35 0.37
N VAL A 60 1.49 -2.68 1.10
CA VAL A 60 0.92 -4.03 1.11
C VAL A 60 -0.51 -3.97 0.59
N MET A 61 -0.96 -5.02 -0.07
CA MET A 61 -2.33 -5.14 -0.52
C MET A 61 -2.78 -6.58 -0.63
N ASP A 62 -4.09 -6.78 -0.55
CA ASP A 62 -4.73 -8.05 -0.83
C ASP A 62 -6.09 -7.74 -1.45
N ILE A 63 -6.21 -7.99 -2.75
CA ILE A 63 -7.43 -7.76 -3.51
C ILE A 63 -8.20 -9.05 -3.78
N SER A 64 -7.88 -10.13 -3.07
CA SER A 64 -8.59 -11.39 -3.17
C SER A 64 -10.07 -11.19 -2.86
N LYS A 65 -10.92 -11.71 -3.74
CA LYS A 65 -12.39 -11.60 -3.60
C LYS A 65 -13.01 -12.85 -2.99
N GLU A 66 -12.23 -13.93 -2.85
CA GLU A 66 -12.72 -15.17 -2.27
C GLU A 66 -12.62 -15.12 -0.75
N GLU A 67 -13.74 -15.35 -0.07
CA GLU A 67 -13.79 -15.39 1.38
C GLU A 67 -12.90 -16.53 1.92
N GLY A 68 -12.09 -16.22 2.93
CA GLY A 68 -11.18 -17.18 3.53
C GLY A 68 -9.89 -17.42 2.75
N LYS A 69 -9.74 -16.83 1.56
CA LYS A 69 -8.55 -16.98 0.74
C LYS A 69 -7.75 -15.67 0.75
N LYS A 70 -6.54 -15.71 1.27
CA LYS A 70 -5.66 -14.54 1.34
C LYS A 70 -4.57 -14.62 0.28
N GLU A 71 -4.40 -13.55 -0.48
CA GLU A 71 -3.36 -13.42 -1.51
C GLU A 71 -2.59 -12.11 -1.31
N PRO A 72 -1.82 -11.98 -0.21
CA PRO A 72 -1.12 -10.74 0.09
C PRO A 72 -0.04 -10.44 -0.95
N ARG A 73 0.07 -9.16 -1.30
CA ARG A 73 1.11 -8.65 -2.20
C ARG A 73 1.89 -7.56 -1.50
N TYR A 74 3.19 -7.51 -1.77
CA TYR A 74 4.12 -6.59 -1.14
C TYR A 74 4.86 -5.81 -2.22
N PHE A 75 4.85 -4.48 -2.10
CA PHE A 75 5.51 -3.60 -3.07
C PHE A 75 6.48 -2.69 -2.33
N ILE A 76 7.77 -2.83 -2.62
CA ILE A 76 8.82 -2.03 -2.02
C ILE A 76 9.46 -1.21 -3.13
N ASN A 77 9.62 0.11 -2.89
CA ASN A 77 10.11 1.06 -3.87
C ASN A 77 9.35 1.01 -5.21
N PRO A 78 8.00 1.00 -5.19
CA PRO A 78 7.23 0.88 -6.43
C PRO A 78 7.40 2.10 -7.33
N ILE A 79 7.51 1.85 -8.64
CA ILE A 79 7.58 2.89 -9.67
C ILE A 79 6.52 2.57 -10.70
N ILE A 80 5.65 3.53 -11.00
CA ILE A 80 4.62 3.37 -12.01
C ILE A 80 5.23 3.66 -13.38
N LYS A 81 5.09 2.71 -14.30
CA LYS A 81 5.56 2.82 -15.68
C LYS A 81 4.42 2.53 -16.64
N ASN A 82 4.51 3.06 -17.86
CA ASN A 82 3.58 2.74 -18.95
C ASN A 82 2.09 2.85 -18.53
N LYS A 83 1.70 4.02 -18.01
CA LYS A 83 0.30 4.28 -17.67
C LYS A 83 -0.57 4.23 -18.92
N ASP A 84 -1.72 3.55 -18.82
CA ASP A 84 -2.71 3.53 -19.89
C ASP A 84 -3.26 4.95 -20.10
N SER A 85 -3.48 5.33 -21.38
CA SER A 85 -4.13 6.60 -21.71
C SER A 85 -5.64 6.59 -21.44
N LEU A 86 -6.25 5.41 -21.41
CA LEU A 86 -7.66 5.27 -21.03
C LEU A 86 -7.79 5.42 -19.51
N LYS A 87 -8.86 6.10 -19.10
CA LYS A 87 -9.15 6.33 -17.69
C LYS A 87 -10.41 5.59 -17.27
N ALA A 88 -10.42 5.16 -16.02
CA ALA A 88 -11.59 4.60 -15.37
C ALA A 88 -11.94 5.44 -14.15
N THR A 89 -13.22 5.58 -13.87
CA THR A 89 -13.72 6.33 -12.72
C THR A 89 -14.18 5.37 -11.63
N TYR A 90 -13.65 5.55 -10.42
CA TYR A 90 -14.01 4.74 -9.26
C TYR A 90 -14.27 5.63 -8.05
N GLU A 91 -15.20 5.21 -7.21
CA GLU A 91 -15.34 5.80 -5.89
C GLU A 91 -14.23 5.26 -4.99
N GLU A 92 -13.38 6.15 -4.49
CA GLU A 92 -12.23 5.80 -3.68
C GLU A 92 -12.33 6.38 -2.28
N GLY A 93 -11.83 5.62 -1.31
CA GLY A 93 -11.68 6.05 0.07
C GLY A 93 -10.30 5.68 0.60
N CYS A 94 -9.99 6.16 1.79
CA CYS A 94 -8.71 5.89 2.44
C CYS A 94 -8.93 5.73 3.95
N LEU A 95 -8.25 4.75 4.55
CA LEU A 95 -8.35 4.48 5.99
C LEU A 95 -7.83 5.66 6.84
N SER A 96 -6.94 6.49 6.27
CA SER A 96 -6.43 7.70 6.93
C SER A 96 -7.37 8.90 6.80
N VAL A 97 -8.42 8.78 5.98
CA VAL A 97 -9.49 9.80 5.81
C VAL A 97 -10.83 9.09 5.97
N PRO A 98 -11.22 8.77 7.22
CA PRO A 98 -12.41 7.96 7.48
C PRO A 98 -13.69 8.63 6.97
N ASP A 99 -14.60 7.79 6.46
CA ASP A 99 -15.94 8.20 5.99
C ASP A 99 -15.96 9.24 4.86
N GLN A 100 -14.82 9.44 4.19
CA GLN A 100 -14.73 10.32 3.03
C GLN A 100 -14.48 9.48 1.77
N PHE A 101 -15.27 9.72 0.74
CA PHE A 101 -15.15 9.02 -0.54
C PHE A 101 -15.22 10.03 -1.67
N ALA A 102 -14.51 9.77 -2.76
CA ALA A 102 -14.50 10.62 -3.94
C ALA A 102 -14.45 9.78 -5.20
N GLU A 103 -15.14 10.24 -6.25
CA GLU A 103 -14.98 9.66 -7.58
C GLU A 103 -13.71 10.22 -8.21
N ILE A 104 -12.82 9.33 -8.66
CA ILE A 104 -11.51 9.71 -9.19
C ILE A 104 -11.29 9.04 -10.53
N ASP A 105 -10.80 9.83 -11.50
CA ASP A 105 -10.37 9.33 -12.79
C ASP A 105 -8.90 8.93 -12.71
N ARG A 106 -8.62 7.68 -13.06
CA ARG A 106 -7.25 7.16 -13.08
C ARG A 106 -6.99 6.42 -14.38
N PRO A 107 -5.72 6.29 -14.81
CA PRO A 107 -5.40 5.37 -15.89
C PRO A 107 -5.94 3.97 -15.57
N SER A 108 -6.59 3.34 -16.53
CA SER A 108 -7.22 2.02 -16.32
C SER A 108 -6.20 0.91 -16.11
N LYS A 109 -4.98 1.08 -16.64
CA LYS A 109 -3.87 0.12 -16.50
C LYS A 109 -2.55 0.85 -16.34
N CYS A 110 -1.62 0.21 -15.66
CA CYS A 110 -0.23 0.65 -15.57
C CYS A 110 0.66 -0.56 -15.30
N GLU A 111 1.96 -0.38 -15.53
CA GLU A 111 2.97 -1.34 -15.09
C GLU A 111 3.65 -0.78 -13.84
N VAL A 112 3.93 -1.65 -12.87
CA VAL A 112 4.62 -1.29 -11.64
C VAL A 112 5.90 -2.10 -11.53
N GLU A 113 7.05 -1.43 -11.41
CA GLU A 113 8.33 -2.05 -11.09
C GLU A 113 8.56 -1.90 -9.59
N TYR A 114 8.87 -3.01 -8.91
CA TYR A 114 8.99 -3.01 -7.45
C TYR A 114 9.90 -4.14 -6.97
N LEU A 115 10.29 -4.07 -5.68
CA LEU A 115 10.92 -5.19 -4.98
C LEU A 115 9.84 -5.95 -4.21
N ASP A 116 9.92 -7.27 -4.20
CA ASP A 116 8.97 -8.11 -3.47
C ASP A 116 9.40 -8.32 -2.01
N TYR A 117 8.66 -9.16 -1.29
CA TYR A 117 8.91 -9.47 0.12
C TYR A 117 10.35 -9.96 0.38
N ASN A 118 10.96 -10.62 -0.59
CA ASN A 118 12.31 -11.15 -0.49
C ASN A 118 13.38 -10.21 -1.07
N GLY A 119 12.99 -9.04 -1.58
CA GLY A 119 13.91 -8.07 -2.16
C GLY A 119 14.24 -8.32 -3.63
N ASN A 120 13.49 -9.19 -4.30
CA ASN A 120 13.69 -9.49 -5.72
C ASN A 120 12.90 -8.49 -6.59
N LYS A 121 13.54 -8.03 -7.67
CA LYS A 121 12.91 -7.09 -8.60
C LYS A 121 11.82 -7.77 -9.41
N GLN A 122 10.63 -7.15 -9.44
CA GLN A 122 9.45 -7.65 -10.15
C GLN A 122 8.83 -6.54 -10.97
N ILE A 123 8.10 -6.93 -12.00
CA ILE A 123 7.27 -6.03 -12.81
C ILE A 123 5.87 -6.65 -12.89
N LEU A 124 4.87 -5.86 -12.55
CA LEU A 124 3.47 -6.30 -12.59
C LEU A 124 2.66 -5.50 -13.61
#